data_0e2bed847079e4ca8d31ab43a44ca00e
#
_entry.id   0e2bed847079e4ca8d31ab43a44ca00e
#
_cell.length_a   1.000
_cell.length_b   1.000
_cell.length_c   1.000
_cell.angle_alpha   90.00
_cell.angle_beta   90.00
_cell.angle_gamma   90.00
#
_symmetry.space_group_name_H-M   'P 1'
#
loop_
_entity.id
_entity.type
_entity.pdbx_description
1 polymer ?
#
loop_
_entity_poly.entity_id
_entity_poly.type
_entity_poly.pdbx_seq_one_letter_code
_entity_poly.pdbx_strand_id
1 'polypeptide(L)'
;LTTSMAINIAAAGSPVAYYSMEMNDDQLAARITATVTGITSSDILYKALSEQQEQSCINAKETLTRQPIYFDSKSTSSIDEIITSIRANVHNKKIKVAIIDYLQILGRNQRVNSTEQFYGDVTRRLKNLAKELDICIIALSQLSRNRDNPEPSISRLRASGQIEEAADDVILIYRPIVYGKRYSGEFKDADTKDTAEIKLAKGRNVGLGSEIIGFKPELTYFYELGDNLPAYQSAPRTYDDDRPF
;
A
#
# COMPACT_ATOMS: atom_id res chain seq x y z
N LEU A 1 -2.51 -4.06 0.13
CA LEU A 1 -1.14 -4.20 0.64
C LEU A 1 -0.72 -2.98 1.45
N THR A 2 -0.72 -1.78 0.89
CA THR A 2 -0.19 -0.57 1.56
C THR A 2 -0.93 -0.18 2.83
N THR A 3 -2.23 -0.43 2.94
CA THR A 3 -2.97 -0.26 4.21
C THR A 3 -2.50 -1.24 5.27
N SER A 4 -2.27 -2.51 4.92
CA SER A 4 -1.69 -3.50 5.84
C SER A 4 -0.25 -3.12 6.24
N MET A 5 0.55 -2.65 5.28
CA MET A 5 1.90 -2.13 5.56
C MET A 5 1.85 -0.94 6.52
N ALA A 6 0.96 0.04 6.29
CA ALA A 6 0.81 1.21 7.16
C ALA A 6 0.50 0.82 8.62
N ILE A 7 -0.44 -0.12 8.80
CA ILE A 7 -0.81 -0.64 10.13
C ILE A 7 0.38 -1.33 10.79
N ASN A 8 1.08 -2.23 10.07
CA ASN A 8 2.19 -2.98 10.63
C ASN A 8 3.39 -2.09 10.96
N ILE A 9 3.74 -1.13 10.09
CA ILE A 9 4.82 -0.16 10.32
C ILE A 9 4.52 0.71 11.55
N ALA A 10 3.28 1.18 11.67
CA ALA A 10 2.87 1.98 12.81
C ALA A 10 2.84 1.17 14.12
N ALA A 11 2.38 -0.08 14.06
CA ALA A 11 2.41 -1.00 15.21
C ALA A 11 3.85 -1.30 15.68
N ALA A 12 4.82 -1.27 14.75
CA ALA A 12 6.25 -1.36 15.07
C ALA A 12 6.83 -0.03 15.60
N GLY A 13 6.00 1.00 15.84
CA GLY A 13 6.41 2.27 16.45
C GLY A 13 6.92 3.33 15.47
N SER A 14 6.89 3.07 14.16
CA SER A 14 7.30 4.05 13.14
C SER A 14 6.10 4.86 12.65
N PRO A 15 6.07 6.20 12.83
CA PRO A 15 4.95 7.02 12.40
C PRO A 15 4.82 7.08 10.87
N VAL A 16 3.57 6.88 10.37
CA VAL A 16 3.25 6.79 8.94
C VAL A 16 2.27 7.90 8.55
N ALA A 17 2.50 8.57 7.43
CA ALA A 17 1.49 9.39 6.75
C ALA A 17 0.99 8.66 5.50
N TYR A 18 -0.34 8.58 5.34
CA TYR A 18 -0.99 7.93 4.21
C TYR A 18 -1.82 8.96 3.42
N TYR A 19 -1.40 9.24 2.21
CA TYR A 19 -2.04 10.17 1.28
C TYR A 19 -2.96 9.40 0.35
N SER A 20 -4.27 9.42 0.66
CA SER A 20 -5.30 8.78 -0.16
C SER A 20 -5.96 9.81 -1.07
N MET A 21 -5.68 9.72 -2.37
CA MET A 21 -6.22 10.66 -3.35
C MET A 21 -7.44 10.11 -4.11
N GLU A 22 -7.72 8.81 -3.99
CA GLU A 22 -8.84 8.15 -4.66
C GLU A 22 -9.99 7.84 -3.71
N MET A 23 -9.66 7.45 -2.47
CA MET A 23 -10.64 7.04 -1.48
C MET A 23 -10.91 8.17 -0.50
N ASN A 24 -12.19 8.37 -0.17
CA ASN A 24 -12.57 9.27 0.92
C ASN A 24 -12.29 8.64 2.30
N ASP A 25 -12.42 9.44 3.36
CA ASP A 25 -12.13 9.03 4.74
C ASP A 25 -12.94 7.81 5.18
N ASP A 26 -14.25 7.78 4.86
CA ASP A 26 -15.13 6.69 5.28
C ASP A 26 -14.73 5.36 4.63
N GLN A 27 -14.42 5.40 3.34
CA GLN A 27 -13.98 4.20 2.60
C GLN A 27 -12.64 3.68 3.12
N LEU A 28 -11.71 4.59 3.41
CA LEU A 28 -10.40 4.23 3.96
C LEU A 28 -10.54 3.68 5.38
N ALA A 29 -11.32 4.35 6.23
CA ALA A 29 -11.61 3.89 7.60
C ALA A 29 -12.27 2.51 7.60
N ALA A 30 -13.30 2.30 6.74
CA ALA A 30 -13.95 1.01 6.62
C ALA A 30 -12.99 -0.10 6.15
N ARG A 31 -12.09 0.18 5.20
CA ARG A 31 -11.09 -0.77 4.73
C ARG A 31 -10.10 -1.17 5.83
N ILE A 32 -9.64 -0.20 6.60
CA ILE A 32 -8.71 -0.43 7.71
C ILE A 32 -9.40 -1.21 8.82
N THR A 33 -10.64 -0.82 9.17
CA THR A 33 -11.45 -1.53 10.17
C THR A 33 -11.72 -2.97 9.74
N ALA A 34 -12.04 -3.21 8.46
CA ALA A 34 -12.24 -4.56 7.93
C ALA A 34 -11.00 -5.44 8.09
N THR A 35 -9.81 -4.89 7.87
CA THR A 35 -8.53 -5.61 8.06
C THR A 35 -8.34 -6.06 9.52
N VAL A 36 -8.82 -5.25 10.48
CA VAL A 36 -8.63 -5.50 11.92
C VAL A 36 -9.73 -6.38 12.50
N THR A 37 -10.98 -6.18 12.08
CA THR A 37 -12.15 -6.84 12.68
C THR A 37 -12.55 -8.14 11.97
N GLY A 38 -12.15 -8.33 10.72
CA GLY A 38 -12.66 -9.41 9.89
C GLY A 38 -14.10 -9.18 9.36
N ILE A 39 -14.68 -8.00 9.58
CA ILE A 39 -15.97 -7.58 9.00
C ILE A 39 -15.68 -6.89 7.68
N THR A 40 -16.42 -7.25 6.61
CA THR A 40 -16.14 -6.68 5.29
C THR A 40 -16.35 -5.17 5.26
N SER A 41 -15.54 -4.44 4.50
CA SER A 41 -15.71 -2.98 4.35
C SER A 41 -17.08 -2.60 3.78
N SER A 42 -17.66 -3.46 2.95
CA SER A 42 -19.03 -3.29 2.43
C SER A 42 -20.09 -3.39 3.52
N ASP A 43 -19.92 -4.33 4.46
CA ASP A 43 -20.85 -4.49 5.57
C ASP A 43 -20.75 -3.29 6.52
N ILE A 44 -19.53 -2.84 6.82
CA ILE A 44 -19.30 -1.67 7.66
C ILE A 44 -19.95 -0.41 7.07
N LEU A 45 -19.89 -0.23 5.74
CA LEU A 45 -20.39 0.98 5.08
C LEU A 45 -21.90 0.96 4.81
N TYR A 46 -22.47 -0.21 4.55
CA TYR A 46 -23.79 -0.26 3.90
C TYR A 46 -24.79 -1.20 4.58
N LYS A 47 -24.41 -1.94 5.63
CA LYS A 47 -25.34 -2.84 6.33
C LYS A 47 -25.52 -2.44 7.79
N ALA A 48 -26.66 -2.81 8.35
CA ALA A 48 -26.84 -2.80 9.78
C ALA A 48 -25.95 -3.89 10.40
N LEU A 49 -25.09 -3.49 11.32
CA LEU A 49 -24.21 -4.41 12.05
C LEU A 49 -24.96 -4.97 13.28
N SER A 50 -24.60 -6.19 13.69
CA SER A 50 -25.03 -6.70 14.98
C SER A 50 -24.31 -5.97 16.11
N GLU A 51 -24.85 -5.99 17.33
CA GLU A 51 -24.23 -5.37 18.52
C GLU A 51 -22.79 -5.85 18.73
N GLN A 52 -22.52 -7.12 18.50
CA GLN A 52 -21.17 -7.68 18.59
C GLN A 52 -20.23 -7.13 17.52
N GLN A 53 -20.71 -6.93 16.30
CA GLN A 53 -19.93 -6.34 15.21
C GLN A 53 -19.65 -4.85 15.45
N GLU A 54 -20.67 -4.12 15.94
CA GLU A 54 -20.51 -2.72 16.32
C GLU A 54 -19.45 -2.55 17.43
N GLN A 55 -19.52 -3.39 18.47
CA GLN A 55 -18.53 -3.37 19.54
C GLN A 55 -17.12 -3.69 19.03
N SER A 56 -16.99 -4.63 18.08
CA SER A 56 -15.72 -4.97 17.44
C SER A 56 -15.16 -3.77 16.66
N CYS A 57 -16.00 -3.03 15.95
CA CYS A 57 -15.60 -1.81 15.23
C CYS A 57 -15.16 -0.69 16.19
N ILE A 58 -15.86 -0.53 17.32
CA ILE A 58 -15.49 0.44 18.36
C ILE A 58 -14.11 0.11 18.93
N ASN A 59 -13.87 -1.14 19.30
CA ASN A 59 -12.59 -1.59 19.84
C ASN A 59 -11.45 -1.43 18.82
N ALA A 60 -11.72 -1.73 17.55
CA ALA A 60 -10.76 -1.52 16.46
C ALA A 60 -10.42 -0.03 16.31
N LYS A 61 -11.43 0.86 16.35
CA LYS A 61 -11.21 2.32 16.30
C LYS A 61 -10.31 2.79 17.43
N GLU A 62 -10.56 2.36 18.67
CA GLU A 62 -9.72 2.71 19.82
C GLU A 62 -8.28 2.27 19.63
N THR A 63 -8.07 1.03 19.14
CA THR A 63 -6.73 0.50 18.87
C THR A 63 -6.03 1.29 17.78
N LEU A 64 -6.71 1.53 16.66
CA LEU A 64 -6.16 2.26 15.51
C LEU A 64 -5.87 3.73 15.82
N THR A 65 -6.69 4.38 16.66
CA THR A 65 -6.48 5.79 17.08
C THR A 65 -5.21 5.95 17.91
N ARG A 66 -4.76 4.90 18.57
CA ARG A 66 -3.49 4.91 19.33
C ARG A 66 -2.25 4.68 18.46
N GLN A 67 -2.44 4.21 17.22
CA GLN A 67 -1.34 4.01 16.29
C GLN A 67 -0.92 5.35 15.65
N PRO A 68 0.39 5.57 15.43
CA PRO A 68 0.88 6.79 14.80
C PRO A 68 0.69 6.75 13.28
N ILE A 69 -0.57 6.62 12.81
CA ILE A 69 -0.94 6.68 11.41
C ILE A 69 -1.73 7.97 11.18
N TYR A 70 -1.31 8.75 10.21
CA TYR A 70 -1.93 10.02 9.85
C TYR A 70 -2.46 9.95 8.43
N PHE A 71 -3.79 9.96 8.29
CA PHE A 71 -4.45 9.95 6.99
C PHE A 71 -4.65 11.36 6.49
N ASP A 72 -4.33 11.58 5.21
CA ASP A 72 -4.62 12.80 4.47
C ASP A 72 -5.40 12.39 3.21
N SER A 73 -6.72 12.58 3.25
CA SER A 73 -7.65 12.28 2.17
C SER A 73 -8.02 13.53 1.35
N LYS A 74 -7.31 14.63 1.56
CA LYS A 74 -7.50 15.81 0.72
C LYS A 74 -7.22 15.43 -0.72
N SER A 75 -8.27 15.54 -1.54
CA SER A 75 -8.20 15.28 -2.98
C SER A 75 -7.41 16.38 -3.68
N THR A 76 -6.11 16.44 -3.41
CA THR A 76 -5.20 17.30 -4.17
C THR A 76 -4.67 16.56 -5.39
N SER A 77 -4.58 17.24 -6.51
CA SER A 77 -3.87 16.77 -7.70
C SER A 77 -2.48 17.41 -7.84
N SER A 78 -2.04 18.17 -6.82
CA SER A 78 -0.78 18.90 -6.85
C SER A 78 0.31 18.18 -6.08
N ILE A 79 1.41 17.86 -6.76
CA ILE A 79 2.62 17.32 -6.13
C ILE A 79 3.22 18.31 -5.13
N ASP A 80 3.08 19.63 -5.35
CA ASP A 80 3.59 20.65 -4.44
C ASP A 80 2.88 20.64 -3.10
N GLU A 81 1.55 20.44 -3.10
CA GLU A 81 0.77 20.32 -1.87
C GLU A 81 1.16 19.05 -1.09
N ILE A 82 1.35 17.92 -1.79
CA ILE A 82 1.80 16.68 -1.15
C ILE A 82 3.18 16.84 -0.53
N ILE A 83 4.15 17.41 -1.24
CA ILE A 83 5.49 17.69 -0.73
C ILE A 83 5.41 18.59 0.51
N THR A 84 4.59 19.63 0.46
CA THR A 84 4.41 20.56 1.59
C THR A 84 3.79 19.82 2.80
N SER A 85 2.78 18.99 2.58
CA SER A 85 2.16 18.19 3.63
C SER A 85 3.13 17.17 4.23
N ILE A 86 3.95 16.49 3.40
CA ILE A 86 4.98 15.56 3.89
C ILE A 86 5.98 16.30 4.80
N ARG A 87 6.49 17.46 4.37
CA ARG A 87 7.41 18.29 5.19
C ARG A 87 6.79 18.66 6.52
N ALA A 88 5.55 19.12 6.51
CA ALA A 88 4.82 19.47 7.72
C ALA A 88 4.63 18.25 8.66
N ASN A 89 4.28 17.09 8.11
CA ASN A 89 4.11 15.86 8.89
C ASN A 89 5.45 15.32 9.44
N VAL A 90 6.55 15.43 8.70
CA VAL A 90 7.89 15.11 9.23
C VAL A 90 8.23 16.02 10.40
N HIS A 91 7.99 17.32 10.25
CA HIS A 91 8.31 18.28 11.32
C HIS A 91 7.41 18.07 12.56
N ASN A 92 6.09 17.99 12.36
CA ASN A 92 5.10 18.02 13.47
C ASN A 92 4.82 16.63 14.05
N LYS A 93 4.80 15.58 13.22
CA LYS A 93 4.38 14.21 13.56
C LYS A 93 5.55 13.22 13.57
N LYS A 94 6.75 13.67 13.17
CA LYS A 94 7.96 12.85 13.09
C LYS A 94 7.78 11.60 12.24
N ILE A 95 6.97 11.67 11.16
CA ILE A 95 6.76 10.52 10.29
C ILE A 95 8.08 10.01 9.73
N LYS A 96 8.17 8.70 9.58
CA LYS A 96 9.30 7.99 8.96
C LYS A 96 8.92 7.37 7.61
N VAL A 97 7.63 7.20 7.38
CA VAL A 97 7.11 6.65 6.12
C VAL A 97 6.00 7.52 5.59
N ALA A 98 6.02 7.81 4.28
CA ALA A 98 4.93 8.47 3.56
C ALA A 98 4.43 7.52 2.45
N ILE A 99 3.14 7.20 2.46
CA ILE A 99 2.49 6.36 1.44
C ILE A 99 1.63 7.25 0.55
N ILE A 100 1.79 7.16 -0.78
CA ILE A 100 1.06 7.97 -1.76
C ILE A 100 0.23 7.05 -2.66
N ASP A 101 -1.10 7.12 -2.54
CA ASP A 101 -2.05 6.26 -3.23
C ASP A 101 -2.96 7.09 -4.15
N TYR A 102 -2.69 7.21 -5.45
CA TYR A 102 -1.61 6.75 -6.28
C TYR A 102 -1.12 7.85 -7.25
N LEU A 103 0.06 7.69 -7.83
CA LEU A 103 0.74 8.75 -8.61
C LEU A 103 -0.07 9.29 -9.79
N GLN A 104 -0.85 8.44 -10.49
CA GLN A 104 -1.54 8.85 -11.71
C GLN A 104 -2.69 9.84 -11.48
N ILE A 105 -3.14 10.03 -10.24
CA ILE A 105 -4.12 11.07 -9.92
C ILE A 105 -3.50 12.46 -10.04
N LEU A 106 -2.22 12.60 -9.70
CA LEU A 106 -1.49 13.88 -9.70
C LEU A 106 -1.46 14.57 -11.07
N GLY A 107 -1.60 13.82 -12.17
CA GLY A 107 -1.58 14.37 -13.52
C GLY A 107 -2.95 14.61 -14.17
N ARG A 108 -4.05 14.23 -13.51
CA ARG A 108 -5.38 14.23 -14.15
C ARG A 108 -5.86 15.61 -14.62
N ASN A 109 -5.51 16.67 -13.92
CA ASN A 109 -5.99 18.04 -14.18
C ASN A 109 -4.90 18.94 -14.80
N GLN A 110 -3.76 18.40 -15.15
CA GLN A 110 -2.66 19.18 -15.72
C GLN A 110 -2.59 18.99 -17.24
N ARG A 111 -2.49 20.08 -17.99
CA ARG A 111 -2.15 20.06 -19.43
C ARG A 111 -0.65 19.76 -19.54
N VAL A 112 -0.29 18.48 -19.57
CA VAL A 112 1.09 18.05 -19.72
C VAL A 112 1.39 17.68 -21.16
N ASN A 113 2.48 18.20 -21.71
CA ASN A 113 2.92 17.89 -23.08
C ASN A 113 3.37 16.42 -23.21
N SER A 114 3.87 15.83 -22.14
CA SER A 114 4.26 14.42 -22.05
C SER A 114 3.95 13.87 -20.67
N THR A 115 3.13 12.84 -20.63
CA THR A 115 2.79 12.09 -19.40
C THR A 115 4.03 11.48 -18.77
N GLU A 116 4.96 11.00 -19.58
CA GLU A 116 6.21 10.38 -19.13
C GLU A 116 7.11 11.39 -18.42
N GLN A 117 7.31 12.57 -19.02
CA GLN A 117 8.11 13.63 -18.40
C GLN A 117 7.51 14.12 -17.10
N PHE A 118 6.18 14.23 -17.04
CA PHE A 118 5.48 14.64 -15.81
C PHE A 118 5.74 13.65 -14.65
N TYR A 119 5.49 12.35 -14.87
CA TYR A 119 5.72 11.37 -13.80
C TYR A 119 7.20 11.18 -13.48
N GLY A 120 8.09 11.38 -14.44
CA GLY A 120 9.52 11.43 -14.21
C GLY A 120 9.91 12.58 -13.28
N ASP A 121 9.34 13.77 -13.48
CA ASP A 121 9.57 14.91 -12.58
C ASP A 121 9.00 14.63 -11.18
N VAL A 122 7.76 14.15 -11.10
CA VAL A 122 7.12 13.79 -9.83
C VAL A 122 7.97 12.80 -9.04
N THR A 123 8.40 11.70 -9.64
CA THR A 123 9.16 10.65 -8.95
C THR A 123 10.55 11.11 -8.55
N ARG A 124 11.22 11.91 -9.39
CA ARG A 124 12.51 12.53 -9.05
C ARG A 124 12.37 13.48 -7.84
N ARG A 125 11.33 14.29 -7.80
CA ARG A 125 11.04 15.19 -6.67
C ARG A 125 10.77 14.44 -5.39
N LEU A 126 9.99 13.36 -5.45
CA LEU A 126 9.72 12.49 -4.30
C LEU A 126 11.02 11.80 -3.82
N LYS A 127 11.86 11.33 -4.74
CA LYS A 127 13.17 10.74 -4.40
C LYS A 127 14.08 11.74 -3.69
N ASN A 128 14.15 12.98 -4.17
CA ASN A 128 14.94 14.03 -3.54
C ASN A 128 14.39 14.37 -2.15
N LEU A 129 13.05 14.44 -2.02
CA LEU A 129 12.39 14.69 -0.75
C LEU A 129 12.68 13.59 0.27
N ALA A 130 12.61 12.30 -0.15
CA ALA A 130 12.92 11.16 0.71
C ALA A 130 14.35 11.26 1.27
N LYS A 131 15.32 11.59 0.41
CA LYS A 131 16.71 11.79 0.82
C LYS A 131 16.89 13.00 1.76
N GLU A 132 16.26 14.12 1.43
CA GLU A 132 16.36 15.35 2.21
C GLU A 132 15.82 15.19 3.63
N LEU A 133 14.70 14.49 3.76
CA LEU A 133 13.99 14.33 5.04
C LEU A 133 14.36 13.04 5.80
N ASP A 134 15.19 12.19 5.22
CA ASP A 134 15.56 10.87 5.76
C ASP A 134 14.32 10.02 6.11
N ILE A 135 13.44 9.85 5.11
CA ILE A 135 12.21 9.07 5.22
C ILE A 135 12.07 8.09 4.06
N CYS A 136 11.26 7.04 4.27
CA CYS A 136 10.82 6.16 3.19
C CYS A 136 9.57 6.74 2.52
N ILE A 137 9.55 6.80 1.19
CA ILE A 137 8.35 7.16 0.41
C ILE A 137 7.92 5.92 -0.40
N ILE A 138 6.70 5.44 -0.13
CA ILE A 138 6.07 4.34 -0.85
C ILE A 138 5.04 4.96 -1.80
N ALA A 139 5.31 4.93 -3.10
CA ALA A 139 4.43 5.50 -4.11
C ALA A 139 3.77 4.37 -4.92
N LEU A 140 2.43 4.35 -4.95
CA LEU A 140 1.69 3.39 -5.74
C LEU A 140 1.61 3.87 -7.19
N SER A 141 1.77 2.94 -8.11
CA SER A 141 1.66 3.21 -9.54
C SER A 141 0.84 2.12 -10.24
N GLN A 142 -0.10 2.56 -11.09
CA GLN A 142 -0.87 1.64 -11.91
C GLN A 142 -0.02 1.13 -13.08
N LEU A 143 -0.18 -0.16 -13.38
CA LEU A 143 0.39 -0.77 -14.57
C LEU A 143 -0.51 -0.52 -15.78
N SER A 144 0.08 -0.44 -16.97
CA SER A 144 -0.67 -0.46 -18.23
C SER A 144 -1.38 -1.81 -18.38
N ARG A 145 -2.64 -1.77 -18.86
CA ARG A 145 -3.43 -3.00 -19.07
C ARG A 145 -2.88 -3.78 -20.26
N ASN A 146 -2.63 -5.07 -20.06
CA ASN A 146 -2.35 -6.02 -21.12
C ASN A 146 -3.17 -7.30 -20.82
N ARG A 147 -4.21 -7.56 -21.62
CA ARG A 147 -5.12 -8.69 -21.41
C ARG A 147 -4.51 -10.01 -21.88
N ASP A 148 -3.67 -9.97 -22.88
CA ASP A 148 -3.05 -11.17 -23.48
C ASP A 148 -1.94 -11.72 -22.56
N ASN A 149 -1.16 -10.80 -21.99
CA ASN A 149 -0.16 -11.12 -20.97
C ASN A 149 -0.38 -10.27 -19.71
N PRO A 150 -1.22 -10.74 -18.76
CA PRO A 150 -1.55 -9.98 -17.55
C PRO A 150 -0.45 -9.99 -16.50
N GLU A 151 0.57 -10.84 -16.62
CA GLU A 151 1.69 -10.89 -15.68
C GLU A 151 2.40 -9.53 -15.59
N PRO A 152 2.60 -9.00 -14.39
CA PRO A 152 3.17 -7.68 -14.22
C PRO A 152 4.67 -7.68 -14.55
N SER A 153 5.12 -6.58 -15.18
CA SER A 153 6.52 -6.33 -15.43
C SER A 153 6.84 -4.85 -15.27
N ILE A 154 8.11 -4.53 -15.04
CA ILE A 154 8.58 -3.14 -14.90
C ILE A 154 8.24 -2.34 -16.17
N SER A 155 8.39 -2.92 -17.35
CA SER A 155 8.07 -2.26 -18.63
C SER A 155 6.60 -1.84 -18.76
N ARG A 156 5.72 -2.36 -17.91
CA ARG A 156 4.29 -2.00 -17.87
C ARG A 156 3.97 -0.86 -16.91
N LEU A 157 4.94 -0.37 -16.14
CA LEU A 157 4.77 0.88 -15.42
C LEU A 157 4.45 1.98 -16.45
N ARG A 158 3.31 2.68 -16.31
CA ARG A 158 2.99 3.84 -17.16
C ARG A 158 4.04 4.92 -16.98
N ALA A 159 4.61 5.42 -18.07
CA ALA A 159 5.79 6.30 -18.07
C ALA A 159 7.04 5.60 -17.47
N SER A 160 7.29 4.36 -17.88
CA SER A 160 8.07 3.35 -17.16
C SER A 160 9.53 3.69 -16.93
N GLY A 161 10.24 4.26 -17.90
CA GLY A 161 11.67 4.47 -17.75
C GLY A 161 12.06 5.37 -16.58
N GLN A 162 11.38 6.50 -16.44
CA GLN A 162 11.74 7.50 -15.42
C GLN A 162 11.25 7.14 -14.01
N ILE A 163 10.08 6.46 -13.89
CA ILE A 163 9.60 5.96 -12.59
C ILE A 163 10.52 4.87 -12.08
N GLU A 164 10.86 3.93 -12.95
CA GLU A 164 11.81 2.86 -12.64
C GLU A 164 13.17 3.43 -12.23
N GLU A 165 13.71 4.40 -12.99
CA GLU A 165 15.02 4.98 -12.72
C GLU A 165 15.07 5.66 -11.34
N ALA A 166 14.03 6.38 -10.96
CA ALA A 166 13.95 7.11 -9.70
C ALA A 166 13.79 6.20 -8.47
N ALA A 167 13.06 5.08 -8.61
CA ALA A 167 12.82 4.15 -7.51
C ALA A 167 14.10 3.39 -7.10
N ASP A 168 14.30 3.17 -5.82
CA ASP A 168 15.33 2.25 -5.32
C ASP A 168 14.84 0.81 -5.46
N ASP A 169 13.60 0.57 -5.08
CA ASP A 169 12.95 -0.73 -5.11
C ASP A 169 11.63 -0.65 -5.90
N VAL A 170 11.32 -1.69 -6.66
CA VAL A 170 10.04 -1.83 -7.38
C VAL A 170 9.42 -3.15 -7.00
N ILE A 171 8.26 -3.08 -6.34
CA ILE A 171 7.47 -4.22 -5.95
C ILE A 171 6.28 -4.35 -6.91
N LEU A 172 6.13 -5.50 -7.52
CA LEU A 172 5.00 -5.86 -8.38
C LEU A 172 4.08 -6.83 -7.64
N ILE A 173 2.77 -6.67 -7.82
CA ILE A 173 1.75 -7.52 -7.22
C ILE A 173 0.99 -8.23 -8.33
N TYR A 174 0.88 -9.55 -8.25
CA TYR A 174 0.16 -10.34 -9.24
C TYR A 174 -0.85 -11.29 -8.60
N ARG A 175 -2.06 -11.27 -9.14
CA ARG A 175 -3.15 -12.19 -8.79
C ARG A 175 -3.68 -12.83 -10.06
N PRO A 176 -3.12 -13.97 -10.49
CA PRO A 176 -3.48 -14.60 -11.76
C PRO A 176 -4.95 -15.02 -11.84
N ILE A 177 -5.58 -15.36 -10.71
CA ILE A 177 -7.01 -15.75 -10.65
C ILE A 177 -7.94 -14.67 -11.21
N VAL A 178 -7.59 -13.38 -11.08
CA VAL A 178 -8.37 -12.26 -11.61
C VAL A 178 -8.47 -12.30 -13.15
N TYR A 179 -7.52 -12.97 -13.78
CA TYR A 179 -7.40 -13.11 -15.24
C TYR A 179 -7.71 -14.54 -15.73
N GLY A 180 -8.18 -15.44 -14.84
CA GLY A 180 -8.36 -16.85 -15.17
C GLY A 180 -7.06 -17.57 -15.52
N LYS A 181 -5.94 -17.12 -14.98
CA LYS A 181 -4.60 -17.65 -15.22
C LYS A 181 -4.09 -18.39 -13.98
N ARG A 182 -2.96 -19.08 -14.14
CA ARG A 182 -2.16 -19.67 -13.06
C ARG A 182 -0.86 -18.92 -12.88
N TYR A 183 -0.16 -19.17 -11.81
CA TYR A 183 1.21 -18.72 -11.65
C TYR A 183 2.12 -19.41 -12.66
N SER A 184 3.26 -18.80 -12.95
CA SER A 184 4.29 -19.33 -13.84
C SER A 184 5.60 -19.61 -13.09
N GLY A 185 6.57 -20.22 -13.78
CA GLY A 185 7.90 -20.46 -13.24
C GLY A 185 7.89 -21.36 -12.00
N GLU A 186 8.57 -20.92 -10.95
CA GLU A 186 8.73 -21.66 -9.68
C GLU A 186 7.40 -21.84 -8.91
N PHE A 187 6.44 -20.96 -9.13
CA PHE A 187 5.14 -20.99 -8.47
C PHE A 187 4.01 -21.64 -9.28
N LYS A 188 4.32 -22.34 -10.40
CA LYS A 188 3.33 -22.94 -11.30
C LYS A 188 2.31 -23.85 -10.61
N ASP A 189 2.71 -24.49 -9.50
CA ASP A 189 1.90 -25.44 -8.73
C ASP A 189 1.22 -24.78 -7.52
N ALA A 190 1.49 -23.48 -7.27
CA ALA A 190 0.85 -22.75 -6.18
C ALA A 190 -0.65 -22.51 -6.44
N ASP A 191 -1.47 -22.59 -5.39
CA ASP A 191 -2.88 -22.24 -5.49
C ASP A 191 -3.03 -20.75 -5.77
N THR A 192 -3.90 -20.42 -6.72
CA THR A 192 -4.21 -19.04 -7.09
C THR A 192 -5.37 -18.45 -6.29
N LYS A 193 -6.11 -19.30 -5.57
CA LYS A 193 -7.21 -18.87 -4.74
C LYS A 193 -6.68 -18.25 -3.45
N ASP A 194 -7.19 -17.06 -3.13
CA ASP A 194 -6.84 -16.33 -1.90
C ASP A 194 -5.33 -16.11 -1.72
N THR A 195 -4.60 -15.98 -2.85
CA THR A 195 -3.18 -15.72 -2.88
C THR A 195 -2.82 -14.56 -3.81
N ALA A 196 -1.61 -14.03 -3.61
CA ALA A 196 -0.98 -13.05 -4.48
C ALA A 196 0.54 -13.28 -4.50
N GLU A 197 1.15 -13.11 -5.67
CA GLU A 197 2.60 -13.02 -5.79
C GLU A 197 3.04 -11.59 -5.48
N ILE A 198 4.03 -11.45 -4.62
CA ILE A 198 4.77 -10.21 -4.37
C ILE A 198 6.16 -10.41 -4.95
N LYS A 199 6.50 -9.60 -5.96
CA LYS A 199 7.77 -9.69 -6.67
C LYS A 199 8.58 -8.42 -6.50
N LEU A 200 9.76 -8.53 -5.89
CA LEU A 200 10.76 -7.47 -5.92
C LEU A 200 11.45 -7.51 -7.29
N ALA A 201 10.93 -6.71 -8.22
CA ALA A 201 11.37 -6.69 -9.62
C ALA A 201 12.58 -5.79 -9.86
N LYS A 202 12.82 -4.83 -8.95
CA LYS A 202 14.03 -4.01 -8.86
C LYS A 202 14.39 -3.83 -7.40
N GLY A 203 15.66 -3.99 -7.07
CA GLY A 203 16.23 -3.70 -5.76
C GLY A 203 17.62 -3.11 -5.95
N ARG A 204 17.84 -1.86 -5.53
CA ARG A 204 19.13 -1.20 -5.73
C ARG A 204 20.21 -1.75 -4.78
N ASN A 205 19.81 -2.10 -3.56
CA ASN A 205 20.73 -2.55 -2.51
C ASN A 205 20.36 -3.94 -1.96
N VAL A 206 19.36 -4.61 -2.55
CA VAL A 206 18.85 -5.90 -2.12
C VAL A 206 18.71 -6.83 -3.32
N GLY A 207 18.72 -8.14 -3.09
CA GLY A 207 18.50 -9.14 -4.13
C GLY A 207 17.06 -9.09 -4.68
N LEU A 208 16.88 -9.57 -5.92
CA LEU A 208 15.55 -9.76 -6.50
C LEU A 208 14.94 -11.06 -5.96
N GLY A 209 13.61 -11.10 -5.87
CA GLY A 209 12.90 -12.29 -5.40
C GLY A 209 11.41 -12.18 -5.61
N SER A 210 10.74 -13.31 -5.46
CA SER A 210 9.29 -13.41 -5.46
C SER A 210 8.82 -14.30 -4.34
N GLU A 211 7.62 -14.05 -3.83
CA GLU A 211 6.99 -14.85 -2.80
C GLU A 211 5.48 -14.88 -3.00
N ILE A 212 4.86 -16.03 -2.69
CA ILE A 212 3.39 -16.15 -2.64
C ILE A 212 2.94 -15.87 -1.22
N ILE A 213 2.04 -14.92 -1.10
CA ILE A 213 1.41 -14.56 0.18
C ILE A 213 -0.11 -14.76 0.11
N GLY A 214 -0.75 -14.92 1.26
CA GLY A 214 -2.20 -14.99 1.36
C GLY A 214 -2.87 -13.64 1.11
N PHE A 215 -4.05 -13.67 0.50
CA PHE A 215 -4.85 -12.47 0.27
C PHE A 215 -6.33 -12.77 0.40
N LYS A 216 -7.03 -12.12 1.33
CA LYS A 216 -8.49 -12.16 1.47
C LYS A 216 -9.12 -10.96 0.78
N PRO A 217 -9.75 -11.14 -0.40
CA PRO A 217 -10.31 -10.04 -1.17
C PRO A 217 -11.37 -9.24 -0.40
N GLU A 218 -12.23 -9.93 0.35
CA GLU A 218 -13.36 -9.35 1.08
C GLU A 218 -12.91 -8.37 2.17
N LEU A 219 -11.72 -8.64 2.75
CA LEU A 219 -11.11 -7.84 3.79
C LEU A 219 -9.98 -6.93 3.26
N THR A 220 -9.61 -7.10 1.97
CA THR A 220 -8.41 -6.50 1.37
C THR A 220 -7.13 -6.77 2.19
N TYR A 221 -7.08 -7.93 2.86
CA TYR A 221 -6.06 -8.29 3.84
C TYR A 221 -5.02 -9.24 3.24
N PHE A 222 -3.75 -8.87 3.38
CA PHE A 222 -2.60 -9.70 3.04
C PHE A 222 -2.01 -10.34 4.30
N TYR A 223 -1.64 -11.62 4.23
CA TYR A 223 -1.11 -12.38 5.35
C TYR A 223 -0.05 -13.39 4.89
N GLU A 224 0.79 -13.83 5.79
CA GLU A 224 1.81 -14.84 5.52
C GLU A 224 1.17 -16.23 5.42
N LEU A 225 1.54 -17.02 4.38
CA LEU A 225 1.02 -18.37 4.23
C LEU A 225 1.60 -19.28 5.32
N GLY A 226 0.74 -19.99 6.02
CA GLY A 226 1.12 -20.82 7.17
C GLY A 226 0.79 -20.19 8.51
N ASP A 227 0.55 -18.91 8.57
CA ASP A 227 -0.07 -18.30 9.75
C ASP A 227 -1.52 -18.80 9.89
N ASN A 228 -1.87 -19.35 11.04
CA ASN A 228 -3.27 -19.48 11.41
C ASN A 228 -3.84 -18.07 11.37
N LEU A 229 -4.80 -17.84 10.45
CA LEU A 229 -5.49 -16.56 10.35
C LEU A 229 -5.95 -16.15 11.75
N PRO A 230 -5.45 -15.09 12.33
CA PRO A 230 -5.97 -14.65 13.59
C PRO A 230 -7.43 -14.27 13.36
N ALA A 231 -8.35 -14.89 14.08
CA ALA A 231 -9.35 -14.05 14.71
C ALA A 231 -8.51 -13.00 15.42
N TYR A 232 -8.47 -11.77 14.89
CA TYR A 232 -7.56 -10.71 15.35
C TYR A 232 -7.75 -10.52 16.86
N GLN A 233 -6.94 -11.22 17.63
CA GLN A 233 -6.81 -10.97 19.05
C GLN A 233 -5.75 -9.88 19.17
N SER A 234 -6.20 -8.75 19.62
CA SER A 234 -5.43 -7.53 19.86
C SER A 234 -4.32 -7.75 20.89
N ALA A 235 -3.22 -8.37 20.47
CA ALA A 235 -1.98 -8.31 21.22
C ALA A 235 -0.90 -7.71 20.32
N PRO A 236 -0.16 -6.68 20.76
CA PRO A 236 1.00 -6.22 20.03
C PRO A 236 1.97 -7.39 19.87
N ARG A 237 2.32 -7.74 18.63
CA ARG A 237 3.48 -8.61 18.41
C ARG A 237 4.68 -7.84 18.92
N THR A 238 5.30 -8.34 19.99
CA THR A 238 6.65 -7.92 20.38
C THR A 238 7.57 -8.47 19.29
N TYR A 239 8.12 -7.59 18.46
CA TYR A 239 9.19 -7.94 17.55
C TYR A 239 10.40 -8.34 18.40
N ASP A 240 10.89 -9.54 18.19
CA ASP A 240 12.15 -9.99 18.76
C ASP A 240 13.27 -9.15 18.11
N ASP A 241 14.00 -8.41 18.94
CA ASP A 241 15.00 -7.41 18.52
C ASP A 241 16.26 -8.02 17.86
N ASP A 242 16.28 -9.34 17.65
CA ASP A 242 17.45 -10.09 17.19
C ASP A 242 17.47 -10.45 15.69
N ARG A 243 16.56 -9.92 14.85
CA ARG A 243 16.66 -10.11 13.40
C ARG A 243 17.32 -8.91 12.73
N PRO A 244 18.49 -9.10 12.08
CA PRO A 244 19.11 -8.05 11.29
C PRO A 244 18.22 -7.69 10.10
N PHE A 245 18.08 -6.40 9.85
CA PHE A 245 17.36 -5.80 8.72
C PHE A 245 17.99 -6.17 7.38
#